data_dcf4a34e532a5639bf25597c211b0392
#
_entry.id   dcf4a34e532a5639bf25597c211b0392
#
_cell.length_a   1.000
_cell.length_b   1.000
_cell.length_c   1.000
_cell.angle_alpha   90.00
_cell.angle_beta   90.00
_cell.angle_gamma   90.00
#
_symmetry.space_group_name_H-M   'P 1'
#
loop_
_entity.id
_entity.type
_entity.pdbx_description
1 polymer ?
#
loop_
_entity_poly.entity_id
_entity_poly.type
_entity_poly.pdbx_seq_one_letter_code
_entity_poly.pdbx_strand_id
1 'polypeptide(L)'
;MTISTTKKLLGATIAAGVVFALAGCGQAPTAEPGGSEKPVDSDFLPCLVSDAGGWNDKSFNQSAKEGMDSAAKELDIKPLEFESANDNDYAPNLETAVSEGCSLIVSVGFKLSAATVESALANPEIDYAIIDDWADNDFDGNVDAPNVKPLVFDTAQAAYLGGYAAAGWSAQSGVNKVGTFGGMQIPSVAVFMDGYQLGVEKYNEDKSASVEVFGWDTATQKGSFTGGFDANDTAKQTAQGVLDQGVDVILPVGGPVYQSAAAAIADSGKDTLMLGVDSDLAVADPSVADVTLVSIMKAIDVAVHDATVSAAAGEFDPAPYIGTLENEGVKLSGFGSFESQLPDGLLDEIAELQKQIIAGDITVESKNSP
;
A
#
# COMPACT_ATOMS: atom_id res chain seq x y z
N MET A 1 5.20 -0.38 -78.34
CA MET A 1 6.42 -0.11 -79.13
C MET A 1 7.57 -0.62 -78.27
N THR A 2 7.92 -1.81 -78.52
CA THR A 2 9.16 -2.32 -79.22
C THR A 2 10.40 -2.13 -78.39
N ILE A 3 10.88 -3.25 -77.83
CA ILE A 3 11.98 -4.10 -78.34
C ILE A 3 13.37 -3.49 -77.96
N SER A 4 14.38 -4.12 -77.38
CA SER A 4 15.00 -5.40 -77.67
C SER A 4 16.24 -5.59 -76.73
N THR A 5 16.39 -6.70 -76.07
CA THR A 5 17.44 -7.74 -76.24
C THR A 5 18.90 -7.31 -76.55
N THR A 6 19.87 -7.87 -75.79
CA THR A 6 20.87 -8.90 -76.18
C THR A 6 21.89 -9.11 -75.08
N LYS A 7 22.10 -10.26 -74.46
CA LYS A 7 22.91 -11.47 -74.75
C LYS A 7 24.39 -11.22 -75.05
N LYS A 8 25.29 -11.84 -74.24
CA LYS A 8 26.32 -12.86 -74.54
C LYS A 8 27.32 -12.92 -73.38
N LEU A 9 27.53 -13.97 -72.73
CA LEU A 9 28.17 -15.28 -72.96
C LEU A 9 29.71 -15.31 -72.81
N LEU A 10 30.11 -16.24 -71.96
CA LEU A 10 31.30 -17.13 -71.93
C LEU A 10 32.57 -16.67 -71.23
N GLY A 11 33.00 -17.59 -70.33
CA GLY A 11 34.37 -17.74 -69.85
C GLY A 11 34.48 -18.69 -68.69
N ALA A 12 34.47 -19.98 -68.92
CA ALA A 12 34.74 -21.01 -67.95
C ALA A 12 36.28 -21.20 -67.81
N THR A 13 36.76 -21.36 -66.58
CA THR A 13 37.99 -22.12 -66.33
C THR A 13 37.90 -22.86 -65.01
N ILE A 14 38.07 -24.15 -65.08
CA ILE A 14 38.13 -25.19 -64.04
C ILE A 14 39.53 -25.16 -63.42
N ALA A 15 39.60 -25.15 -62.08
CA ALA A 15 40.76 -25.70 -61.37
C ALA A 15 40.28 -26.38 -60.07
N ALA A 16 40.54 -27.66 -60.02
CA ALA A 16 40.27 -28.54 -58.87
C ALA A 16 41.29 -28.29 -57.75
N GLY A 17 40.80 -28.44 -56.49
CA GLY A 17 41.73 -28.41 -55.36
C GLY A 17 41.03 -28.64 -54.00
N VAL A 18 40.97 -29.90 -53.61
CA VAL A 18 41.10 -30.43 -52.24
C VAL A 18 40.12 -30.03 -51.18
N VAL A 19 39.28 -30.99 -50.83
CA VAL A 19 38.45 -31.10 -49.66
C VAL A 19 39.30 -31.23 -48.38
N PHE A 20 39.16 -30.31 -47.43
CA PHE A 20 39.45 -30.59 -46.04
C PHE A 20 38.16 -30.33 -45.23
N ALA A 21 37.53 -31.41 -44.83
CA ALA A 21 36.44 -31.38 -43.83
C ALA A 21 37.07 -31.13 -42.46
N LEU A 22 36.83 -29.95 -41.89
CA LEU A 22 36.94 -29.70 -40.47
C LEU A 22 35.52 -29.53 -39.93
N ALA A 23 35.06 -30.58 -39.25
CA ALA A 23 33.87 -30.55 -38.41
C ALA A 23 34.15 -29.63 -37.21
N GLY A 24 33.76 -28.37 -37.31
CA GLY A 24 33.66 -27.46 -36.19
C GLY A 24 32.26 -27.60 -35.61
N CYS A 25 32.10 -28.35 -34.53
CA CYS A 25 30.95 -28.22 -33.64
C CYS A 25 30.96 -26.79 -33.08
N GLY A 26 30.20 -25.90 -33.69
CA GLY A 26 29.82 -24.63 -33.11
C GLY A 26 28.85 -24.93 -31.99
N GLN A 27 29.35 -24.90 -30.74
CA GLN A 27 28.51 -24.81 -29.54
C GLN A 27 27.74 -23.52 -29.64
N ALA A 28 26.39 -23.61 -29.56
CA ALA A 28 25.54 -22.45 -29.43
C ALA A 28 25.99 -21.63 -28.19
N PRO A 29 25.96 -20.31 -28.23
CA PRO A 29 26.21 -19.53 -27.03
C PRO A 29 25.24 -20.01 -25.96
N THR A 30 25.76 -20.63 -24.91
CA THR A 30 25.05 -20.77 -23.66
C THR A 30 24.73 -19.35 -23.22
N ALA A 31 23.44 -19.00 -23.16
CA ALA A 31 22.99 -17.85 -22.39
C ALA A 31 23.57 -18.04 -20.99
N GLU A 32 24.50 -17.20 -20.60
CA GLU A 32 24.86 -17.08 -19.21
C GLU A 32 23.55 -16.69 -18.45
N PRO A 33 23.23 -17.36 -17.36
CA PRO A 33 22.23 -16.84 -16.45
C PRO A 33 22.83 -15.54 -15.87
N GLY A 34 22.45 -14.42 -16.44
CA GLY A 34 22.83 -13.11 -15.94
C GLY A 34 21.97 -12.80 -14.71
N GLY A 35 22.60 -12.84 -13.60
CA GLY A 35 22.14 -12.48 -12.30
C GLY A 35 23.09 -13.11 -11.29
N SER A 36 24.22 -12.47 -11.00
CA SER A 36 24.90 -12.79 -9.76
C SER A 36 24.03 -12.25 -8.65
N GLU A 37 23.10 -13.05 -8.15
CA GLU A 37 22.54 -12.84 -6.82
C GLU A 37 23.73 -12.74 -5.89
N LYS A 38 23.88 -11.60 -5.23
CA LYS A 38 24.86 -11.49 -4.16
C LYS A 38 24.51 -12.54 -3.12
N PRO A 39 25.48 -13.26 -2.56
CA PRO A 39 25.18 -14.21 -1.49
C PRO A 39 24.51 -13.44 -0.34
N VAL A 40 23.35 -13.89 0.09
CA VAL A 40 22.73 -13.44 1.34
C VAL A 40 23.71 -13.74 2.47
N ASP A 41 23.93 -12.80 3.37
CA ASP A 41 24.73 -13.04 4.57
C ASP A 41 24.10 -14.20 5.35
N SER A 42 24.89 -15.25 5.63
CA SER A 42 24.40 -16.44 6.32
C SER A 42 23.88 -16.13 7.73
N ASP A 43 24.22 -14.98 8.28
CA ASP A 43 23.86 -14.54 9.63
C ASP A 43 22.76 -13.46 9.60
N PHE A 44 22.20 -13.12 8.41
CA PHE A 44 21.11 -12.15 8.30
C PHE A 44 19.81 -12.68 8.92
N LEU A 45 19.30 -11.96 9.92
CA LEU A 45 18.08 -12.29 10.66
C LEU A 45 17.13 -11.10 10.64
N PRO A 46 16.10 -11.08 9.79
CA PRO A 46 15.09 -10.03 9.82
C PRO A 46 14.05 -10.30 10.91
N CYS A 47 13.57 -9.23 11.53
CA CYS A 47 12.62 -9.26 12.62
C CYS A 47 11.49 -8.27 12.39
N LEU A 48 10.30 -8.62 12.87
CA LEU A 48 9.11 -7.81 12.76
C LEU A 48 8.49 -7.58 14.14
N VAL A 49 8.16 -6.33 14.48
CA VAL A 49 7.49 -5.96 15.73
C VAL A 49 6.16 -5.31 15.41
N SER A 50 5.03 -5.93 15.83
CA SER A 50 3.70 -5.37 15.58
C SER A 50 3.32 -4.27 16.56
N ASP A 51 2.35 -3.44 16.15
CA ASP A 51 1.56 -2.70 17.12
C ASP A 51 0.50 -3.61 17.79
N ALA A 52 -0.40 -2.99 18.58
CA ALA A 52 -1.41 -3.73 19.35
C ALA A 52 -2.54 -4.36 18.53
N GLY A 53 -2.55 -4.17 17.19
CA GLY A 53 -3.57 -4.75 16.29
C GLY A 53 -3.43 -6.27 16.07
N GLY A 54 -2.24 -6.82 16.34
CA GLY A 54 -1.91 -8.23 16.12
C GLY A 54 -1.78 -8.61 14.63
N TRP A 55 -1.15 -9.77 14.37
CA TRP A 55 -0.81 -10.20 13.00
C TRP A 55 -2.00 -10.61 12.12
N ASN A 56 -3.19 -10.77 12.69
CA ASN A 56 -4.36 -11.29 11.98
C ASN A 56 -5.48 -10.25 11.87
N ASP A 57 -5.10 -8.98 11.69
CA ASP A 57 -6.03 -7.84 11.59
C ASP A 57 -6.73 -7.73 10.22
N LYS A 58 -6.34 -8.55 9.23
CA LYS A 58 -6.82 -8.54 7.85
C LYS A 58 -6.56 -7.23 7.09
N SER A 59 -5.61 -6.44 7.58
CA SER A 59 -5.31 -5.10 7.06
C SER A 59 -3.82 -4.78 7.27
N PHE A 60 -3.49 -3.84 8.12
CA PHE A 60 -2.21 -3.18 8.29
C PHE A 60 -1.07 -4.12 8.75
N ASN A 61 -1.22 -4.77 9.91
CA ASN A 61 -0.19 -5.66 10.45
C ASN A 61 -0.04 -6.93 9.60
N GLN A 62 -1.16 -7.48 9.12
CA GLN A 62 -1.13 -8.64 8.23
C GLN A 62 -0.37 -8.34 6.95
N SER A 63 -0.57 -7.17 6.32
CA SER A 63 0.18 -6.75 5.13
C SER A 63 1.69 -6.67 5.39
N ALA A 64 2.11 -6.10 6.52
CA ALA A 64 3.52 -6.05 6.88
C ALA A 64 4.13 -7.44 7.05
N LYS A 65 3.38 -8.34 7.71
CA LYS A 65 3.79 -9.74 7.87
C LYS A 65 3.88 -10.47 6.53
N GLU A 66 2.92 -10.29 5.64
CA GLU A 66 2.94 -10.91 4.30
C GLU A 66 4.17 -10.47 3.48
N GLY A 67 4.58 -9.21 3.59
CA GLY A 67 5.81 -8.69 2.99
C GLY A 67 7.06 -9.36 3.55
N MET A 68 7.16 -9.48 4.87
CA MET A 68 8.25 -10.18 5.54
C MET A 68 8.29 -11.67 5.17
N ASP A 69 7.15 -12.37 5.17
CA ASP A 69 7.05 -13.78 4.79
C ASP A 69 7.45 -13.99 3.32
N SER A 70 7.09 -13.07 2.44
CA SER A 70 7.48 -13.10 1.03
C SER A 70 8.99 -12.97 0.85
N ALA A 71 9.61 -11.99 1.50
CA ALA A 71 11.07 -11.80 1.49
C ALA A 71 11.79 -13.00 2.11
N ALA A 72 11.30 -13.49 3.24
CA ALA A 72 11.89 -14.67 3.90
C ALA A 72 11.85 -15.91 3.02
N LYS A 73 10.78 -16.10 2.27
CA LYS A 73 10.66 -17.21 1.30
C LYS A 73 11.61 -17.05 0.12
N GLU A 74 11.77 -15.83 -0.40
CA GLU A 74 12.71 -15.54 -1.50
C GLU A 74 14.15 -15.79 -1.09
N LEU A 75 14.52 -15.36 0.13
CA LEU A 75 15.86 -15.45 0.68
C LEU A 75 16.18 -16.82 1.32
N ASP A 76 15.21 -17.73 1.42
CA ASP A 76 15.31 -19.03 2.13
C ASP A 76 15.77 -18.87 3.59
N ILE A 77 15.21 -17.88 4.30
CA ILE A 77 15.49 -17.58 5.71
C ILE A 77 14.20 -17.63 6.55
N LYS A 78 14.35 -17.53 7.87
CA LYS A 78 13.21 -17.51 8.79
C LYS A 78 13.26 -16.25 9.65
N PRO A 79 12.25 -15.34 9.54
CA PRO A 79 12.16 -14.15 10.38
C PRO A 79 11.77 -14.49 11.81
N LEU A 80 12.00 -13.55 12.72
CA LEU A 80 11.38 -13.53 14.06
C LEU A 80 10.26 -12.50 14.11
N GLU A 81 9.21 -12.84 14.83
CA GLU A 81 8.01 -12.02 14.95
C GLU A 81 7.72 -11.76 16.43
N PHE A 82 7.53 -10.50 16.77
CA PHE A 82 7.21 -10.05 18.12
C PHE A 82 5.87 -9.32 18.08
N GLU A 83 4.83 -9.99 18.59
CA GLU A 83 3.49 -9.42 18.64
C GLU A 83 3.32 -8.61 19.93
N SER A 84 2.80 -7.40 19.81
CA SER A 84 2.51 -6.54 20.96
C SER A 84 1.02 -6.56 21.27
N ALA A 85 0.69 -6.81 22.53
CA ALA A 85 -0.70 -6.78 23.00
C ALA A 85 -1.16 -5.35 23.36
N ASN A 86 -0.21 -4.47 23.67
CA ASN A 86 -0.46 -3.06 24.01
C ASN A 86 0.83 -2.24 23.92
N ASP A 87 0.71 -0.92 24.06
CA ASP A 87 1.82 0.03 23.89
C ASP A 87 3.02 -0.23 24.86
N ASN A 88 2.81 -0.89 26.01
CA ASN A 88 3.91 -1.19 26.93
C ASN A 88 4.80 -2.35 26.46
N ASP A 89 4.39 -3.09 25.43
CA ASP A 89 5.14 -4.21 24.89
C ASP A 89 6.15 -3.75 23.82
N TYR A 90 6.03 -2.53 23.28
CA TYR A 90 6.85 -2.07 22.16
C TYR A 90 8.33 -2.04 22.45
N ALA A 91 8.77 -1.31 23.50
CA ALA A 91 10.18 -1.25 23.86
C ALA A 91 10.74 -2.62 24.28
N PRO A 92 10.06 -3.43 25.15
CA PRO A 92 10.51 -4.79 25.46
C PRO A 92 10.64 -5.72 24.24
N ASN A 93 9.74 -5.61 23.25
CA ASN A 93 9.83 -6.42 22.03
C ASN A 93 11.03 -6.00 21.17
N LEU A 94 11.29 -4.69 21.03
CA LEU A 94 12.49 -4.19 20.36
C LEU A 94 13.77 -4.61 21.07
N GLU A 95 13.84 -4.52 22.41
CA GLU A 95 14.98 -5.00 23.19
C GLU A 95 15.20 -6.51 23.00
N THR A 96 14.10 -7.28 22.91
CA THR A 96 14.19 -8.72 22.65
C THR A 96 14.71 -8.98 21.24
N ALA A 97 14.22 -8.27 20.22
CA ALA A 97 14.72 -8.38 18.86
C ALA A 97 16.22 -8.10 18.75
N VAL A 98 16.70 -7.05 19.41
CA VAL A 98 18.16 -6.75 19.51
C VAL A 98 18.92 -7.91 20.18
N SER A 99 18.39 -8.44 21.29
CA SER A 99 19.07 -9.52 22.05
C SER A 99 19.08 -10.86 21.31
N GLU A 100 18.12 -11.11 20.43
CA GLU A 100 18.08 -12.29 19.54
C GLU A 100 19.01 -12.15 18.34
N GLY A 101 19.65 -10.98 18.14
CA GLY A 101 20.63 -10.73 17.10
C GLY A 101 20.00 -10.38 15.75
N CYS A 102 18.84 -9.72 15.73
CA CYS A 102 18.23 -9.25 14.50
C CYS A 102 19.16 -8.28 13.76
N SER A 103 19.32 -8.47 12.46
CA SER A 103 20.10 -7.59 11.57
C SER A 103 19.26 -6.48 10.96
N LEU A 104 17.96 -6.75 10.76
CA LEU A 104 16.93 -5.78 10.38
C LEU A 104 15.75 -5.91 11.35
N ILE A 105 15.25 -4.78 11.85
CA ILE A 105 14.03 -4.74 12.67
C ILE A 105 13.01 -3.82 12.00
N VAL A 106 11.87 -4.39 11.59
CA VAL A 106 10.76 -3.64 11.01
C VAL A 106 9.70 -3.40 12.09
N SER A 107 9.48 -2.14 12.43
CA SER A 107 8.45 -1.68 13.36
C SER A 107 7.17 -1.35 12.60
N VAL A 108 6.05 -1.97 12.99
CA VAL A 108 4.77 -1.83 12.30
C VAL A 108 3.89 -0.83 13.03
N GLY A 109 3.86 0.41 12.52
CA GLY A 109 2.97 1.47 12.98
C GLY A 109 3.64 2.57 13.79
N PHE A 110 3.07 3.77 13.66
CA PHE A 110 3.58 5.03 14.21
C PHE A 110 3.79 5.02 15.74
N LYS A 111 3.01 4.22 16.49
CA LYS A 111 3.16 4.15 17.95
C LYS A 111 4.49 3.58 18.41
N LEU A 112 5.18 2.85 17.53
CA LEU A 112 6.51 2.32 17.80
C LEU A 112 7.62 3.36 17.57
N SER A 113 7.32 4.55 17.03
CA SER A 113 8.30 5.54 16.60
C SER A 113 9.34 5.87 17.67
N ALA A 114 8.91 6.32 18.85
CA ALA A 114 9.83 6.69 19.92
C ALA A 114 10.72 5.52 20.36
N ALA A 115 10.15 4.32 20.51
CA ALA A 115 10.90 3.14 20.93
C ALA A 115 11.85 2.66 19.82
N THR A 116 11.45 2.77 18.55
CA THR A 116 12.30 2.42 17.40
C THR A 116 13.50 3.36 17.30
N VAL A 117 13.28 4.67 17.41
CA VAL A 117 14.37 5.68 17.37
C VAL A 117 15.34 5.45 18.53
N GLU A 118 14.84 5.23 19.75
CA GLU A 118 15.69 4.94 20.92
C GLU A 118 16.52 3.67 20.71
N SER A 119 15.90 2.59 20.23
CA SER A 119 16.58 1.33 19.92
C SER A 119 17.62 1.50 18.81
N ALA A 120 17.30 2.21 17.74
CA ALA A 120 18.19 2.43 16.61
C ALA A 120 19.42 3.26 16.96
N LEU A 121 19.24 4.33 17.76
CA LEU A 121 20.36 5.13 18.25
C LEU A 121 21.30 4.34 19.20
N ALA A 122 20.75 3.39 19.97
CA ALA A 122 21.53 2.53 20.84
C ALA A 122 22.27 1.40 20.10
N ASN A 123 21.80 1.01 18.90
CA ASN A 123 22.31 -0.10 18.11
C ASN A 123 22.56 0.32 16.64
N PRO A 124 23.56 1.16 16.37
CA PRO A 124 23.80 1.76 15.06
C PRO A 124 24.24 0.75 13.98
N GLU A 125 24.55 -0.49 14.36
CA GLU A 125 24.91 -1.59 13.47
C GLU A 125 23.70 -2.39 12.95
N ILE A 126 22.50 -2.15 13.50
CA ILE A 126 21.26 -2.80 13.11
C ILE A 126 20.50 -1.85 12.15
N ASP A 127 19.96 -2.40 11.07
CA ASP A 127 19.06 -1.68 10.20
C ASP A 127 17.65 -1.67 10.78
N TYR A 128 16.96 -0.53 10.67
CA TYR A 128 15.58 -0.40 11.10
C TYR A 128 14.71 0.12 9.97
N ALA A 129 13.46 -0.35 9.90
CA ALA A 129 12.42 0.29 9.12
C ALA A 129 11.19 0.53 9.99
N ILE A 130 10.43 1.60 9.70
CA ILE A 130 9.17 1.88 10.40
C ILE A 130 8.08 2.23 9.41
N ILE A 131 6.89 1.63 9.60
CA ILE A 131 5.73 1.83 8.73
C ILE A 131 4.83 2.93 9.30
N ASP A 132 4.38 3.83 8.43
CA ASP A 132 3.46 4.94 8.72
C ASP A 132 3.99 5.98 9.70
N ASP A 133 5.33 6.12 9.81
CA ASP A 133 5.95 7.16 10.62
C ASP A 133 7.27 7.63 9.99
N TRP A 134 7.61 8.91 10.23
CA TRP A 134 8.85 9.53 9.77
C TRP A 134 10.05 9.27 10.66
N ALA A 135 9.85 8.64 11.84
CA ALA A 135 10.87 8.55 12.88
C ALA A 135 11.47 9.92 13.26
N ASP A 136 10.62 10.95 13.25
CA ASP A 136 10.91 12.35 13.60
C ASP A 136 10.09 12.72 14.85
N ASN A 137 10.65 12.45 16.02
CA ASN A 137 9.95 12.62 17.30
C ASN A 137 10.10 14.04 17.88
N ASP A 138 11.05 14.83 17.37
CA ASP A 138 11.23 16.23 17.77
C ASP A 138 10.58 17.22 16.78
N PHE A 139 10.02 16.70 15.67
CA PHE A 139 9.28 17.43 14.64
C PHE A 139 10.10 18.50 13.94
N ASP A 140 11.39 18.25 13.73
CA ASP A 140 12.29 19.15 13.02
C ASP A 140 12.31 18.92 11.50
N GLY A 141 11.62 17.88 11.01
CA GLY A 141 11.52 17.50 9.60
C GLY A 141 12.63 16.55 9.14
N ASN A 142 13.41 15.97 10.07
CA ASN A 142 14.45 15.01 9.78
C ASN A 142 14.21 13.71 10.54
N VAL A 143 14.70 12.61 9.99
CA VAL A 143 14.70 11.30 10.69
C VAL A 143 15.70 11.37 11.86
N ASP A 144 15.26 11.05 13.08
CA ASP A 144 16.06 11.16 14.31
C ASP A 144 17.21 10.14 14.42
N ALA A 145 17.13 9.02 13.69
CA ALA A 145 18.15 7.98 13.71
C ALA A 145 18.60 7.60 12.28
N PRO A 146 19.92 7.66 11.97
CA PRO A 146 20.42 7.54 10.60
C PRO A 146 20.32 6.13 10.00
N ASN A 147 20.00 5.12 10.82
CA ASN A 147 19.80 3.72 10.44
C ASN A 147 18.32 3.31 10.45
N VAL A 148 17.39 4.29 10.47
CA VAL A 148 15.96 4.04 10.34
C VAL A 148 15.48 4.47 8.95
N LYS A 149 14.78 3.58 8.26
CA LYS A 149 14.08 3.83 6.99
C LYS A 149 12.59 4.04 7.25
N PRO A 150 12.06 5.25 7.07
CA PRO A 150 10.63 5.47 7.03
C PRO A 150 9.98 4.79 5.80
N LEU A 151 8.87 4.07 6.01
CA LEU A 151 8.01 3.51 4.98
C LEU A 151 6.67 4.23 5.08
N VAL A 152 6.51 5.32 4.36
CA VAL A 152 5.33 6.20 4.40
C VAL A 152 4.58 6.19 3.07
N PHE A 153 3.30 6.59 3.09
CA PHE A 153 2.41 6.44 1.93
C PHE A 153 1.59 7.72 1.72
N ASP A 154 1.65 8.30 0.52
CA ASP A 154 0.77 9.40 0.12
C ASP A 154 -0.64 8.87 -0.24
N THR A 155 -1.29 8.35 0.78
CA THR A 155 -2.57 7.67 0.67
C THR A 155 -3.69 8.60 0.25
N ALA A 156 -3.52 9.94 0.40
CA ALA A 156 -4.48 10.91 -0.11
C ALA A 156 -4.77 10.70 -1.59
N GLN A 157 -3.78 10.31 -2.40
CA GLN A 157 -3.95 10.09 -3.83
C GLN A 157 -4.93 8.96 -4.14
N ALA A 158 -4.78 7.79 -3.50
CA ALA A 158 -5.70 6.66 -3.70
C ALA A 158 -7.05 6.89 -3.00
N ALA A 159 -7.05 7.56 -1.83
CA ALA A 159 -8.26 7.92 -1.12
C ALA A 159 -9.14 8.91 -1.90
N TYR A 160 -8.52 9.81 -2.66
CA TYR A 160 -9.22 10.70 -3.60
C TYR A 160 -10.01 9.92 -4.65
N LEU A 161 -9.41 8.90 -5.24
CA LEU A 161 -10.10 8.02 -6.19
C LEU A 161 -11.23 7.23 -5.50
N GLY A 162 -11.00 6.76 -4.27
CA GLY A 162 -11.99 6.09 -3.44
C GLY A 162 -13.18 6.99 -3.08
N GLY A 163 -12.92 8.25 -2.74
CA GLY A 163 -13.94 9.26 -2.46
C GLY A 163 -14.79 9.60 -3.69
N TYR A 164 -14.15 9.71 -4.85
CA TYR A 164 -14.84 9.89 -6.13
C TYR A 164 -15.77 8.70 -6.44
N ALA A 165 -15.29 7.47 -6.22
CA ALA A 165 -16.08 6.26 -6.40
C ALA A 165 -17.30 6.22 -5.45
N ALA A 166 -17.08 6.53 -4.17
CA ALA A 166 -18.13 6.56 -3.16
C ALA A 166 -19.22 7.61 -3.49
N ALA A 167 -18.79 8.78 -3.95
CA ALA A 167 -19.71 9.83 -4.39
C ALA A 167 -20.54 9.41 -5.61
N GLY A 168 -19.91 8.74 -6.58
CA GLY A 168 -20.60 8.19 -7.74
C GLY A 168 -21.67 7.18 -7.37
N TRP A 169 -21.35 6.25 -6.46
CA TRP A 169 -22.30 5.30 -5.93
C TRP A 169 -23.47 5.97 -5.21
N SER A 170 -23.18 6.89 -4.29
CA SER A 170 -24.20 7.57 -3.48
C SER A 170 -25.08 8.50 -4.31
N ALA A 171 -24.54 9.12 -5.35
CA ALA A 171 -25.32 9.93 -6.28
C ALA A 171 -26.28 9.06 -7.12
N GLN A 172 -25.83 7.89 -7.59
CA GLN A 172 -26.66 6.95 -8.34
C GLN A 172 -27.80 6.38 -7.48
N SER A 173 -27.55 6.07 -6.20
CA SER A 173 -28.58 5.61 -5.27
C SER A 173 -29.61 6.71 -4.95
N GLY A 174 -29.22 7.98 -5.14
CA GLY A 174 -30.02 9.15 -4.79
C GLY A 174 -29.93 9.56 -3.30
N VAL A 175 -29.09 8.89 -2.50
CA VAL A 175 -28.88 9.23 -1.08
C VAL A 175 -28.04 10.49 -0.95
N ASN A 176 -26.99 10.64 -1.77
CA ASN A 176 -26.08 11.79 -1.79
C ASN A 176 -25.41 12.09 -0.43
N LYS A 177 -25.08 11.06 0.32
CA LYS A 177 -24.42 11.16 1.63
C LYS A 177 -23.44 10.03 1.82
N VAL A 178 -22.20 10.38 2.07
CA VAL A 178 -21.13 9.45 2.39
C VAL A 178 -20.48 9.83 3.72
N GLY A 179 -19.76 8.92 4.35
CA GLY A 179 -19.16 9.20 5.64
C GLY A 179 -17.82 8.56 5.84
N THR A 180 -17.10 9.02 6.85
CA THR A 180 -15.83 8.44 7.27
C THR A 180 -15.63 8.62 8.77
N PHE A 181 -14.81 7.75 9.37
CA PHE A 181 -14.26 7.92 10.70
C PHE A 181 -12.91 7.23 10.81
N GLY A 182 -12.10 7.64 11.78
CA GLY A 182 -10.77 7.08 11.99
C GLY A 182 -10.62 6.38 13.34
N GLY A 183 -9.57 5.56 13.47
CA GLY A 183 -9.14 5.01 14.74
C GLY A 183 -8.62 6.11 15.66
N MET A 184 -7.50 6.72 15.30
CA MET A 184 -6.88 7.85 16.01
C MET A 184 -6.67 9.02 15.06
N GLN A 185 -6.67 10.25 15.61
CA GLN A 185 -6.37 11.43 14.81
C GLN A 185 -4.85 11.63 14.70
N ILE A 186 -4.29 10.96 13.71
CA ILE A 186 -2.87 10.98 13.35
C ILE A 186 -2.70 11.14 11.84
N PRO A 187 -1.55 11.59 11.34
CA PRO A 187 -1.36 11.83 9.90
C PRO A 187 -1.69 10.62 9.03
N SER A 188 -1.21 9.42 9.36
CA SER A 188 -1.43 8.20 8.57
C SER A 188 -2.89 7.72 8.52
N VAL A 189 -3.77 8.24 9.38
CA VAL A 189 -5.23 8.04 9.35
C VAL A 189 -5.94 9.21 8.66
N ALA A 190 -5.60 10.44 9.05
CA ALA A 190 -6.26 11.64 8.54
C ALA A 190 -6.02 11.84 7.04
N VAL A 191 -4.88 11.37 6.50
CA VAL A 191 -4.57 11.40 5.07
C VAL A 191 -5.60 10.67 4.20
N PHE A 192 -6.13 9.53 4.68
CA PHE A 192 -7.23 8.83 4.00
C PHE A 192 -8.51 9.67 3.99
N MET A 193 -8.84 10.27 5.14
CA MET A 193 -10.06 11.04 5.33
C MET A 193 -10.02 12.35 4.50
N ASP A 194 -8.84 12.97 4.40
CA ASP A 194 -8.60 14.13 3.53
C ASP A 194 -8.81 13.76 2.05
N GLY A 195 -8.09 12.76 1.56
CA GLY A 195 -8.22 12.31 0.17
C GLY A 195 -9.65 11.91 -0.17
N TYR A 196 -10.31 11.18 0.71
CA TYR A 196 -11.70 10.77 0.54
C TYR A 196 -12.64 11.96 0.36
N GLN A 197 -12.58 12.97 1.24
CA GLN A 197 -13.41 14.16 1.12
C GLN A 197 -13.11 14.94 -0.17
N LEU A 198 -11.82 15.15 -0.48
CA LEU A 198 -11.40 15.84 -1.70
C LEU A 198 -11.88 15.13 -2.97
N GLY A 199 -11.90 13.80 -2.98
CA GLY A 199 -12.46 13.01 -4.08
C GLY A 199 -13.97 13.19 -4.25
N VAL A 200 -14.73 13.26 -3.14
CA VAL A 200 -16.15 13.57 -3.16
C VAL A 200 -16.41 14.99 -3.70
N GLU A 201 -15.60 15.96 -3.27
CA GLU A 201 -15.68 17.34 -3.76
C GLU A 201 -15.42 17.42 -5.26
N LYS A 202 -14.43 16.67 -5.75
CA LYS A 202 -14.14 16.55 -7.19
C LYS A 202 -15.31 15.96 -7.98
N TYR A 203 -15.93 14.91 -7.47
CA TYR A 203 -17.13 14.35 -8.11
C TYR A 203 -18.26 15.38 -8.18
N ASN A 204 -18.48 16.12 -7.10
CA ASN A 204 -19.50 17.17 -7.06
C ASN A 204 -19.22 18.27 -8.09
N GLU A 205 -17.95 18.67 -8.26
CA GLU A 205 -17.54 19.64 -9.27
C GLU A 205 -17.81 19.12 -10.68
N ASP A 206 -17.34 17.91 -10.99
CA ASP A 206 -17.42 17.33 -12.35
C ASP A 206 -18.86 17.03 -12.79
N LYS A 207 -19.71 16.62 -11.84
CA LYS A 207 -21.08 16.18 -12.13
C LYS A 207 -22.14 17.23 -11.77
N SER A 208 -21.75 18.36 -11.19
CA SER A 208 -22.70 19.33 -10.57
C SER A 208 -23.62 18.63 -9.58
N ALA A 209 -23.05 17.68 -8.82
CA ALA A 209 -23.74 16.95 -7.78
C ALA A 209 -23.64 17.67 -6.41
N SER A 210 -24.19 17.08 -5.36
CA SER A 210 -24.18 17.63 -4.01
C SER A 210 -24.13 16.50 -2.99
N VAL A 211 -23.11 15.64 -3.11
CA VAL A 211 -22.85 14.57 -2.15
C VAL A 211 -22.20 15.18 -0.91
N GLU A 212 -22.78 14.94 0.25
CA GLU A 212 -22.28 15.44 1.53
C GLU A 212 -21.37 14.42 2.20
N VAL A 213 -20.28 14.89 2.85
CA VAL A 213 -19.37 14.06 3.64
C VAL A 213 -19.64 14.25 5.13
N PHE A 214 -19.79 13.16 5.87
CA PHE A 214 -19.98 13.17 7.31
C PHE A 214 -18.79 12.52 8.02
N GLY A 215 -18.48 13.01 9.22
CA GLY A 215 -17.45 12.45 10.08
C GLY A 215 -16.03 13.00 9.86
N TRP A 216 -15.83 13.87 8.89
CA TRP A 216 -14.56 14.58 8.67
C TRP A 216 -14.76 15.95 8.03
N ASP A 217 -13.87 16.87 8.34
CA ASP A 217 -13.75 18.20 7.70
C ASP A 217 -12.27 18.52 7.49
N THR A 218 -11.82 18.40 6.24
CA THR A 218 -10.45 18.65 5.80
C THR A 218 -9.96 20.07 6.14
N ALA A 219 -10.83 21.08 6.07
CA ALA A 219 -10.45 22.46 6.33
C ALA A 219 -10.09 22.68 7.81
N THR A 220 -10.88 22.12 8.72
CA THR A 220 -10.71 22.28 10.17
C THR A 220 -9.94 21.13 10.82
N GLN A 221 -9.70 20.04 10.09
CA GLN A 221 -9.08 18.81 10.58
C GLN A 221 -9.81 18.25 11.82
N LYS A 222 -11.13 18.24 11.76
CA LYS A 222 -11.99 17.72 12.83
C LYS A 222 -12.89 16.63 12.30
N GLY A 223 -13.06 15.58 13.09
CA GLY A 223 -13.90 14.47 12.70
C GLY A 223 -14.19 13.48 13.80
N SER A 224 -14.67 12.30 13.40
CA SER A 224 -15.07 11.21 14.28
C SER A 224 -13.91 10.21 14.40
N PHE A 225 -13.53 9.92 15.65
CA PHE A 225 -12.44 8.96 15.93
C PHE A 225 -12.88 8.03 17.08
N THR A 226 -12.38 6.78 17.04
CA THR A 226 -12.66 5.77 18.07
C THR A 226 -11.75 5.91 19.30
N GLY A 227 -10.59 6.56 19.12
CA GLY A 227 -9.54 6.68 20.13
C GLY A 227 -8.56 5.50 20.19
N GLY A 228 -8.67 4.55 19.24
CA GLY A 228 -7.80 3.38 19.11
C GLY A 228 -8.11 2.62 17.83
N PHE A 229 -7.48 1.46 17.64
CA PHE A 229 -7.62 0.65 16.43
C PHE A 229 -8.35 -0.69 16.67
N ASP A 230 -8.83 -0.93 17.89
CA ASP A 230 -9.52 -2.18 18.21
C ASP A 230 -10.93 -2.23 17.62
N ALA A 231 -11.32 -3.42 17.14
CA ALA A 231 -12.70 -3.74 16.84
C ALA A 231 -13.49 -3.94 18.15
N ASN A 232 -14.16 -2.90 18.63
CA ASN A 232 -14.85 -2.90 19.90
C ASN A 232 -16.16 -2.08 19.87
N ASP A 233 -16.87 -2.03 21.00
CA ASP A 233 -18.15 -1.31 21.11
C ASP A 233 -17.99 0.20 20.85
N THR A 234 -16.86 0.82 21.20
CA THR A 234 -16.61 2.25 20.93
C THR A 234 -16.50 2.49 19.42
N ALA A 235 -15.74 1.63 18.72
CA ALA A 235 -15.65 1.70 17.26
C ALA A 235 -17.01 1.47 16.59
N LYS A 236 -17.81 0.51 17.10
CA LYS A 236 -19.17 0.26 16.60
C LYS A 236 -20.10 1.45 16.83
N GLN A 237 -20.04 2.09 17.99
CA GLN A 237 -20.84 3.29 18.29
C GLN A 237 -20.43 4.47 17.42
N THR A 238 -19.12 4.63 17.15
CA THR A 238 -18.62 5.68 16.25
C THR A 238 -19.15 5.46 14.83
N ALA A 239 -19.05 4.23 14.31
CA ALA A 239 -19.63 3.86 13.02
C ALA A 239 -21.15 4.14 12.98
N GLN A 240 -21.89 3.72 14.03
CA GLN A 240 -23.33 3.96 14.12
C GLN A 240 -23.65 5.46 14.07
N GLY A 241 -22.86 6.30 14.76
CA GLY A 241 -23.06 7.76 14.74
C GLY A 241 -22.91 8.38 13.35
N VAL A 242 -22.04 7.81 12.49
CA VAL A 242 -21.92 8.21 11.09
C VAL A 242 -23.09 7.65 10.27
N LEU A 243 -23.45 6.38 10.45
CA LEU A 243 -24.59 5.75 9.77
C LEU A 243 -25.94 6.45 10.07
N ASP A 244 -26.10 7.01 11.26
CA ASP A 244 -27.29 7.77 11.67
C ASP A 244 -27.47 9.09 10.90
N GLN A 245 -26.42 9.60 10.24
CA GLN A 245 -26.51 10.73 9.30
C GLN A 245 -27.20 10.32 7.99
N GLY A 246 -27.44 9.03 7.79
CA GLY A 246 -28.11 8.49 6.62
C GLY A 246 -27.19 8.28 5.43
N VAL A 247 -25.91 8.05 5.69
CA VAL A 247 -24.92 7.72 4.65
C VAL A 247 -25.19 6.32 4.07
N ASP A 248 -24.89 6.11 2.79
CA ASP A 248 -24.96 4.81 2.11
C ASP A 248 -23.59 4.27 1.71
N VAL A 249 -22.53 5.07 1.92
CA VAL A 249 -21.13 4.60 1.84
C VAL A 249 -20.34 5.14 3.03
N ILE A 250 -19.56 4.28 3.69
CA ILE A 250 -18.74 4.67 4.86
C ILE A 250 -17.29 4.19 4.67
N LEU A 251 -16.33 5.03 5.04
CA LEU A 251 -14.90 4.69 5.08
C LEU A 251 -14.41 4.60 6.54
N PRO A 252 -14.29 3.40 7.12
CA PRO A 252 -13.64 3.20 8.41
C PRO A 252 -12.11 3.13 8.23
N VAL A 253 -11.35 4.04 8.86
CA VAL A 253 -9.90 4.11 8.72
C VAL A 253 -9.19 3.62 9.97
N GLY A 254 -8.48 2.49 9.87
CA GLY A 254 -7.60 2.01 10.95
C GLY A 254 -7.70 0.51 11.24
N GLY A 255 -7.01 -0.30 10.44
CA GLY A 255 -6.89 -1.75 10.67
C GLY A 255 -8.25 -2.41 10.96
N PRO A 256 -8.39 -3.14 12.07
CA PRO A 256 -9.58 -3.95 12.35
C PRO A 256 -10.87 -3.18 12.66
N VAL A 257 -10.86 -1.82 12.72
CA VAL A 257 -12.10 -1.05 13.01
C VAL A 257 -13.21 -1.26 11.97
N TYR A 258 -12.85 -1.73 10.75
CA TYR A 258 -13.85 -2.11 9.73
C TYR A 258 -14.83 -3.18 10.21
N GLN A 259 -14.39 -4.10 11.08
CA GLN A 259 -15.24 -5.15 11.63
C GLN A 259 -16.38 -4.56 12.45
N SER A 260 -16.07 -3.51 13.22
CA SER A 260 -17.08 -2.75 13.98
C SER A 260 -18.02 -1.98 13.07
N ALA A 261 -17.50 -1.42 11.96
CA ALA A 261 -18.32 -0.77 10.93
C ALA A 261 -19.26 -1.79 10.24
N ALA A 262 -18.76 -2.94 9.85
CA ALA A 262 -19.54 -4.03 9.24
C ALA A 262 -20.66 -4.51 10.19
N ALA A 263 -20.35 -4.66 11.50
CA ALA A 263 -21.35 -5.01 12.50
C ALA A 263 -22.42 -3.92 12.67
N ALA A 264 -22.04 -2.63 12.62
CA ALA A 264 -23.01 -1.52 12.67
C ALA A 264 -23.88 -1.46 11.41
N ILE A 265 -23.30 -1.71 10.21
CA ILE A 265 -24.04 -1.81 8.95
C ILE A 265 -25.09 -2.92 9.04
N ALA A 266 -24.68 -4.13 9.47
CA ALA A 266 -25.58 -5.27 9.61
C ALA A 266 -26.74 -4.98 10.59
N ASP A 267 -26.44 -4.35 11.72
CA ASP A 267 -27.48 -3.98 12.72
C ASP A 267 -28.42 -2.88 12.22
N SER A 268 -27.94 -1.99 11.34
CA SER A 268 -28.76 -0.91 10.79
C SER A 268 -29.88 -1.41 9.87
N GLY A 269 -29.70 -2.59 9.26
CA GLY A 269 -30.61 -3.14 8.25
C GLY A 269 -30.74 -2.30 6.98
N LYS A 270 -29.78 -1.37 6.74
CA LYS A 270 -29.72 -0.52 5.54
C LYS A 270 -28.75 -1.10 4.54
N ASP A 271 -28.97 -0.81 3.26
CA ASP A 271 -28.05 -1.16 2.17
C ASP A 271 -26.89 -0.14 2.14
N THR A 272 -26.01 -0.19 3.14
CA THR A 272 -24.83 0.67 3.24
C THR A 272 -23.60 -0.15 2.88
N LEU A 273 -22.74 0.41 2.03
CA LEU A 273 -21.44 -0.17 1.68
C LEU A 273 -20.31 0.52 2.46
N MET A 274 -19.17 -0.14 2.54
CA MET A 274 -17.96 0.45 3.11
C MET A 274 -16.80 0.37 2.12
N LEU A 275 -15.79 1.21 2.34
CA LEU A 275 -14.49 1.08 1.71
C LEU A 275 -13.54 0.35 2.68
N GLY A 276 -12.68 -0.52 2.12
CA GLY A 276 -11.56 -1.09 2.86
C GLY A 276 -10.35 -0.15 2.89
N VAL A 277 -9.40 -0.42 3.77
CA VAL A 277 -8.12 0.28 3.88
C VAL A 277 -6.96 -0.72 3.93
N ASP A 278 -5.78 -0.27 3.53
CA ASP A 278 -4.48 -0.96 3.53
C ASP A 278 -4.41 -2.15 2.57
N SER A 279 -5.29 -3.14 2.69
CA SER A 279 -5.38 -4.35 1.87
C SER A 279 -6.65 -4.36 1.02
N ASP A 280 -6.73 -5.27 0.02
CA ASP A 280 -8.00 -5.60 -0.62
C ASP A 280 -8.89 -6.35 0.38
N LEU A 281 -9.75 -5.60 1.07
CA LEU A 281 -10.54 -6.12 2.18
C LEU A 281 -11.51 -7.23 1.75
N ALA A 282 -12.05 -7.16 0.53
CA ALA A 282 -12.95 -8.20 0.02
C ALA A 282 -12.23 -9.55 -0.16
N VAL A 283 -10.91 -9.51 -0.38
CA VAL A 283 -10.03 -10.70 -0.47
C VAL A 283 -9.52 -11.12 0.91
N ALA A 284 -9.03 -10.16 1.71
CA ALA A 284 -8.46 -10.44 3.03
C ALA A 284 -9.49 -10.95 4.04
N ASP A 285 -10.74 -10.44 3.97
CA ASP A 285 -11.87 -10.88 4.75
C ASP A 285 -13.13 -11.11 3.89
N PRO A 286 -13.29 -12.30 3.30
CA PRO A 286 -14.46 -12.61 2.47
C PRO A 286 -15.82 -12.48 3.18
N SER A 287 -15.83 -12.43 4.52
CA SER A 287 -17.09 -12.31 5.29
C SER A 287 -17.74 -10.93 5.13
N VAL A 288 -16.98 -9.93 4.70
CA VAL A 288 -17.46 -8.56 4.46
C VAL A 288 -17.42 -8.15 2.98
N ALA A 289 -17.08 -9.10 2.08
CA ALA A 289 -16.97 -8.81 0.64
C ALA A 289 -18.28 -8.25 0.04
N ASP A 290 -19.43 -8.71 0.52
CA ASP A 290 -20.76 -8.29 0.02
C ASP A 290 -21.13 -6.84 0.46
N VAL A 291 -20.35 -6.23 1.34
CA VAL A 291 -20.54 -4.83 1.78
C VAL A 291 -19.32 -3.95 1.51
N THR A 292 -18.26 -4.51 0.90
CA THR A 292 -17.04 -3.75 0.55
C THR A 292 -17.09 -3.31 -0.90
N LEU A 293 -17.30 -2.00 -1.13
CA LEU A 293 -17.38 -1.42 -2.47
C LEU A 293 -16.04 -1.47 -3.21
N VAL A 294 -14.99 -1.03 -2.55
CA VAL A 294 -13.60 -0.95 -3.04
C VAL A 294 -12.68 -0.74 -1.84
N SER A 295 -11.40 -1.06 -1.95
CA SER A 295 -10.41 -0.77 -0.91
C SER A 295 -9.37 0.25 -1.39
N ILE A 296 -8.97 1.13 -0.47
CA ILE A 296 -7.87 2.08 -0.62
C ILE A 296 -6.63 1.40 -0.05
N MET A 297 -5.76 0.91 -0.93
CA MET A 297 -4.66 0.03 -0.57
C MET A 297 -3.34 0.78 -0.39
N LYS A 298 -2.52 0.31 0.54
CA LYS A 298 -1.10 0.60 0.65
C LYS A 298 -0.32 -0.68 0.32
N ALA A 299 0.74 -0.59 -0.49
CA ALA A 299 1.63 -1.71 -0.79
C ALA A 299 2.66 -1.89 0.34
N ILE A 300 2.17 -2.09 1.57
CA ILE A 300 2.99 -2.31 2.77
C ILE A 300 3.82 -3.58 2.61
N ASP A 301 3.20 -4.63 2.08
CA ASP A 301 3.82 -5.91 1.75
C ASP A 301 5.04 -5.74 0.83
N VAL A 302 4.89 -4.95 -0.24
CA VAL A 302 6.00 -4.65 -1.16
C VAL A 302 7.09 -3.84 -0.48
N ALA A 303 6.73 -2.81 0.29
CA ALA A 303 7.72 -1.95 0.95
C ALA A 303 8.54 -2.71 2.00
N VAL A 304 7.91 -3.60 2.78
CA VAL A 304 8.60 -4.46 3.76
C VAL A 304 9.45 -5.51 3.07
N HIS A 305 8.93 -6.16 2.00
CA HIS A 305 9.68 -7.11 1.19
C HIS A 305 10.97 -6.47 0.66
N ASP A 306 10.86 -5.33 -0.02
CA ASP A 306 11.99 -4.68 -0.68
C ASP A 306 13.04 -4.17 0.32
N ALA A 307 12.60 -3.62 1.47
CA ALA A 307 13.50 -3.21 2.54
C ALA A 307 14.27 -4.43 3.11
N THR A 308 13.58 -5.57 3.26
CA THR A 308 14.18 -6.81 3.78
C THR A 308 15.19 -7.41 2.81
N VAL A 309 14.84 -7.50 1.53
CA VAL A 309 15.74 -8.03 0.48
C VAL A 309 16.95 -7.12 0.30
N SER A 310 16.76 -5.80 0.32
CA SER A 310 17.86 -4.82 0.24
C SER A 310 18.82 -4.94 1.43
N ALA A 311 18.29 -5.07 2.65
CA ALA A 311 19.11 -5.26 3.85
C ALA A 311 19.90 -6.59 3.80
N ALA A 312 19.27 -7.68 3.37
CA ALA A 312 19.93 -8.99 3.21
C ALA A 312 21.08 -8.97 2.19
N ALA A 313 20.97 -8.12 1.17
CA ALA A 313 22.02 -7.90 0.17
C ALA A 313 23.14 -6.97 0.66
N GLY A 314 23.04 -6.40 1.87
CA GLY A 314 23.94 -5.36 2.38
C GLY A 314 23.84 -4.06 1.60
N GLU A 315 22.65 -3.77 1.07
CA GLU A 315 22.32 -2.59 0.25
C GLU A 315 21.21 -1.75 0.92
N PHE A 316 21.06 -1.88 2.24
CA PHE A 316 20.06 -1.10 2.98
C PHE A 316 20.29 0.39 2.78
N ASP A 317 19.26 1.09 2.33
CA ASP A 317 19.26 2.54 2.16
C ASP A 317 18.23 3.12 3.14
N PRO A 318 18.65 3.89 4.16
CA PRO A 318 17.75 4.51 5.13
C PRO A 318 16.92 5.67 4.56
N ALA A 319 17.13 6.06 3.30
CA ALA A 319 16.30 7.08 2.67
C ALA A 319 14.81 6.67 2.72
N PRO A 320 13.89 7.61 3.04
CA PRO A 320 12.48 7.32 3.14
C PRO A 320 11.91 6.73 1.84
N TYR A 321 11.07 5.70 1.97
CA TYR A 321 10.20 5.24 0.90
C TYR A 321 8.87 5.98 1.01
N ILE A 322 8.41 6.57 -0.11
CA ILE A 322 7.11 7.21 -0.19
C ILE A 322 6.28 6.46 -1.24
N GLY A 323 5.26 5.74 -0.77
CA GLY A 323 4.30 5.05 -1.64
C GLY A 323 3.32 6.04 -2.28
N THR A 324 3.23 6.04 -3.60
CA THR A 324 2.37 6.93 -4.41
C THR A 324 1.58 6.12 -5.44
N LEU A 325 0.64 6.75 -6.17
CA LEU A 325 0.00 6.12 -7.34
C LEU A 325 1.02 5.84 -8.47
N GLU A 326 2.06 6.65 -8.61
CA GLU A 326 3.06 6.50 -9.67
C GLU A 326 3.90 5.22 -9.50
N ASN A 327 4.31 4.92 -8.25
CA ASN A 327 5.10 3.73 -7.94
C ASN A 327 4.24 2.55 -7.44
N GLU A 328 2.92 2.63 -7.59
CA GLU A 328 1.95 1.64 -7.12
C GLU A 328 1.99 1.38 -5.61
N GLY A 329 2.65 2.24 -4.85
CA GLY A 329 2.72 2.19 -3.39
C GLY A 329 1.39 2.47 -2.71
N VAL A 330 0.47 3.17 -3.41
CA VAL A 330 -0.95 3.26 -3.05
C VAL A 330 -1.80 3.04 -4.29
N LYS A 331 -2.99 2.45 -4.12
CA LYS A 331 -3.91 2.16 -5.24
C LYS A 331 -5.32 1.85 -4.75
N LEU A 332 -6.27 1.78 -5.68
CA LEU A 332 -7.57 1.13 -5.41
C LEU A 332 -7.49 -0.37 -5.74
N SER A 333 -8.26 -1.17 -5.01
CA SER A 333 -8.59 -2.54 -5.40
C SER A 333 -9.54 -2.55 -6.61
N GLY A 334 -9.90 -3.74 -7.10
CA GLY A 334 -11.06 -3.90 -7.97
C GLY A 334 -12.38 -3.70 -7.20
N PHE A 335 -13.46 -3.42 -7.92
CA PHE A 335 -14.81 -3.27 -7.35
C PHE A 335 -15.56 -4.60 -7.19
N GLY A 336 -14.92 -5.72 -7.50
CA GLY A 336 -15.49 -7.05 -7.31
C GLY A 336 -16.89 -7.23 -7.89
N SER A 337 -17.84 -7.68 -7.07
CA SER A 337 -19.25 -7.88 -7.47
C SER A 337 -20.00 -6.57 -7.74
N PHE A 338 -19.47 -5.42 -7.33
CA PHE A 338 -20.10 -4.11 -7.53
C PHE A 338 -19.73 -3.46 -8.86
N GLU A 339 -18.70 -3.94 -9.56
CA GLU A 339 -18.23 -3.32 -10.80
C GLU A 339 -19.34 -3.13 -11.85
N SER A 340 -20.19 -4.13 -12.04
CA SER A 340 -21.31 -4.08 -12.97
C SER A 340 -22.50 -3.22 -12.50
N GLN A 341 -22.45 -2.72 -11.26
CA GLN A 341 -23.48 -1.91 -10.64
C GLN A 341 -23.09 -0.43 -10.53
N LEU A 342 -21.83 -0.11 -10.88
CA LEU A 342 -21.34 1.27 -10.86
C LEU A 342 -22.05 2.12 -11.92
N PRO A 343 -22.14 3.45 -11.72
CA PRO A 343 -22.59 4.38 -12.75
C PRO A 343 -21.82 4.22 -14.05
N ASP A 344 -22.51 4.36 -15.17
CA ASP A 344 -21.88 4.30 -16.50
C ASP A 344 -20.74 5.34 -16.61
N GLY A 345 -19.54 4.87 -17.00
CA GLY A 345 -18.36 5.70 -17.20
C GLY A 345 -17.54 6.00 -15.94
N LEU A 346 -18.01 5.64 -14.75
CA LEU A 346 -17.30 5.95 -13.48
C LEU A 346 -15.89 5.33 -13.43
N LEU A 347 -15.72 4.11 -13.93
CA LEU A 347 -14.40 3.46 -13.98
C LEU A 347 -13.41 4.20 -14.89
N ASP A 348 -13.89 4.64 -16.05
CA ASP A 348 -13.07 5.41 -16.99
C ASP A 348 -12.66 6.77 -16.41
N GLU A 349 -13.56 7.40 -15.66
CA GLU A 349 -13.30 8.66 -14.96
C GLU A 349 -12.26 8.49 -13.85
N ILE A 350 -12.37 7.44 -13.01
CA ILE A 350 -11.39 7.12 -11.97
C ILE A 350 -10.02 6.85 -12.61
N ALA A 351 -9.98 6.08 -13.70
CA ALA A 351 -8.73 5.79 -14.40
C ALA A 351 -8.10 7.06 -15.01
N GLU A 352 -8.90 8.01 -15.47
CA GLU A 352 -8.41 9.29 -15.99
C GLU A 352 -7.91 10.19 -14.85
N LEU A 353 -8.61 10.28 -13.72
CA LEU A 353 -8.15 11.00 -12.53
C LEU A 353 -6.82 10.44 -12.02
N GLN A 354 -6.67 9.11 -11.98
CA GLN A 354 -5.40 8.48 -11.61
C GLN A 354 -4.25 8.93 -12.51
N LYS A 355 -4.46 8.96 -13.84
CA LYS A 355 -3.44 9.44 -14.79
C LYS A 355 -3.10 10.91 -14.57
N GLN A 356 -4.10 11.75 -14.30
CA GLN A 356 -3.90 13.18 -14.05
C GLN A 356 -3.13 13.43 -12.74
N ILE A 357 -3.37 12.62 -11.70
CA ILE A 357 -2.60 12.69 -10.45
C ILE A 357 -1.15 12.26 -10.70
N ILE A 358 -0.92 11.13 -11.39
CA ILE A 358 0.42 10.64 -11.73
C ILE A 358 1.17 11.65 -12.62
N ALA A 359 0.48 12.32 -13.55
CA ALA A 359 1.09 13.33 -14.40
C ALA A 359 1.36 14.68 -13.68
N GLY A 360 0.82 14.86 -12.47
CA GLY A 360 0.90 16.11 -11.72
C GLY A 360 -0.08 17.20 -12.21
N ASP A 361 -1.04 16.84 -13.06
CA ASP A 361 -2.10 17.76 -13.50
C ASP A 361 -3.12 18.02 -12.37
N ILE A 362 -3.26 17.05 -11.47
CA ILE A 362 -4.03 17.18 -10.22
C ILE A 362 -3.07 16.90 -9.06
N THR A 363 -2.99 17.85 -8.13
CA THR A 363 -2.32 17.65 -6.84
C THR A 363 -3.38 17.42 -5.78
N VAL A 364 -3.31 16.28 -5.08
CA VAL A 364 -4.18 15.99 -3.96
C VAL A 364 -3.53 16.55 -2.70
N GLU A 365 -3.92 17.77 -2.31
CA GLU A 365 -3.31 18.47 -1.18
C GLU A 365 -3.91 17.99 0.14
N SER A 366 -3.12 17.30 0.96
CA SER A 366 -3.44 16.96 2.35
C SER A 366 -2.37 17.52 3.28
N LYS A 367 -2.77 18.02 4.44
CA LYS A 367 -1.83 18.42 5.50
C LYS A 367 -1.15 17.23 6.16
N ASN A 368 -1.64 16.04 5.86
CA ASN A 368 -1.22 14.77 6.45
C ASN A 368 -0.45 13.90 5.46
N SER A 369 -0.25 14.35 4.20
CA SER A 369 0.60 13.67 3.23
C SER A 369 2.06 13.68 3.65
N PRO A 370 2.83 12.62 3.32
CA PRO A 370 4.25 12.50 3.65
C PRO A 370 5.13 13.52 2.93
#